data_3a407ea271b30f6b5a8ef84128a55df1
#
_entry.id   3a407ea271b30f6b5a8ef84128a55df1
#
_cell.length_a   1.000
_cell.length_b   1.000
_cell.length_c   1.000
_cell.angle_alpha   90.00
_cell.angle_beta   90.00
_cell.angle_gamma   90.00
#
_symmetry.space_group_name_H-M   'P 1'
#
loop_
_entity.id
_entity.type
_entity.pdbx_description
1 polymer ?
#
loop_
_entity_poly.entity_id
_entity_poly.type
_entity_poly.pdbx_seq_one_letter_code
_entity_poly.pdbx_strand_id
1 'polypeptide(L)'
;MLVFARDPQTAGILGNALMVGDVSKTYLAVVRGWIPEQGSIDHPLRDEPEDRRRKSDPQPLREARTCYQRVAITEIPVAIEGHSTSRYSLVRLHPETGRKHQLRRHMKHIGHPIIGDANHGRGRHNRYFAERFGQGRLMLAAIEITFPHPVGGEMLVLKADPERSFNDVLTIFSEPLEELIS
;
A
#
# COMPACT_ATOMS: atom_id res chain seq x y z
N MET A 1 9.26 4.64 3.75
CA MET A 1 10.66 4.15 3.78
C MET A 1 11.27 4.33 2.40
N LEU A 2 12.54 4.78 2.30
CA LEU A 2 13.31 4.93 1.07
C LEU A 2 14.72 4.38 1.30
N VAL A 3 15.29 3.72 0.28
CA VAL A 3 16.67 3.20 0.29
C VAL A 3 17.44 3.88 -0.80
N PHE A 4 18.61 4.44 -0.47
CA PHE A 4 19.50 5.11 -1.40
C PHE A 4 20.87 4.42 -1.42
N ALA A 5 21.35 4.08 -2.60
CA ALA A 5 22.73 3.64 -2.79
C ALA A 5 23.67 4.86 -2.78
N ARG A 6 24.86 4.71 -2.20
CA ARG A 6 25.86 5.78 -2.11
C ARG A 6 26.78 5.86 -3.34
N ASP A 7 26.76 4.84 -4.17
CA ASP A 7 27.58 4.73 -5.38
C ASP A 7 26.84 3.95 -6.49
N PRO A 8 27.26 4.08 -7.77
CA PRO A 8 26.61 3.42 -8.90
C PRO A 8 26.68 1.90 -8.86
N GLN A 9 27.74 1.31 -8.31
CA GLN A 9 27.90 -0.15 -8.22
C GLN A 9 26.86 -0.72 -7.27
N THR A 10 26.74 -0.17 -6.08
CA THR A 10 25.70 -0.52 -5.10
C THR A 10 24.30 -0.31 -5.67
N ALA A 11 24.07 0.77 -6.41
CA ALA A 11 22.79 1.00 -7.08
C ALA A 11 22.45 -0.11 -8.09
N GLY A 12 23.44 -0.56 -8.87
CA GLY A 12 23.28 -1.66 -9.81
C GLY A 12 22.92 -2.98 -9.12
N ILE A 13 23.60 -3.32 -8.01
CA ILE A 13 23.33 -4.53 -7.23
C ILE A 13 21.91 -4.51 -6.65
N LEU A 14 21.52 -3.42 -6.01
CA LEU A 14 20.16 -3.28 -5.45
C LEU A 14 19.08 -3.27 -6.54
N GLY A 15 19.35 -2.65 -7.69
CA GLY A 15 18.47 -2.66 -8.85
C GLY A 15 18.26 -4.08 -9.39
N ASN A 16 19.33 -4.88 -9.48
CA ASN A 16 19.24 -6.28 -9.89
C ASN A 16 18.44 -7.10 -8.87
N ALA A 17 18.71 -6.98 -7.57
CA ALA A 17 17.96 -7.67 -6.53
C ALA A 17 16.45 -7.36 -6.60
N LEU A 18 16.07 -6.10 -6.90
CA LEU A 18 14.69 -5.72 -7.15
C LEU A 18 14.10 -6.40 -8.40
N MET A 19 14.89 -6.54 -9.47
CA MET A 19 14.44 -7.15 -10.73
C MET A 19 14.23 -8.65 -10.63
N VAL A 20 15.10 -9.35 -9.90
CA VAL A 20 15.02 -10.82 -9.74
C VAL A 20 14.06 -11.24 -8.62
N GLY A 21 13.54 -10.29 -7.82
CA GLY A 21 12.57 -10.58 -6.77
C GLY A 21 13.18 -10.88 -5.40
N ASP A 22 14.47 -10.64 -5.18
CA ASP A 22 15.17 -10.87 -3.91
C ASP A 22 14.85 -9.80 -2.85
N VAL A 23 13.98 -8.85 -3.19
CA VAL A 23 13.57 -7.77 -2.28
C VAL A 23 12.11 -7.95 -1.90
N SER A 24 11.86 -8.27 -0.64
CA SER A 24 10.50 -8.28 -0.11
C SER A 24 10.14 -6.92 0.52
N LYS A 25 8.87 -6.58 0.46
CA LYS A 25 8.33 -5.31 0.97
C LYS A 25 7.01 -5.55 1.67
N THR A 26 6.86 -4.96 2.85
CA THR A 26 5.61 -4.98 3.60
C THR A 26 5.07 -3.57 3.74
N TYR A 27 3.80 -3.43 3.43
CA TYR A 27 3.08 -2.16 3.56
C TYR A 27 1.91 -2.34 4.51
N LEU A 28 1.56 -1.26 5.20
CA LEU A 28 0.35 -1.14 5.97
C LEU A 28 -0.61 -0.18 5.24
N ALA A 29 -1.89 -0.54 5.14
CA ALA A 29 -2.87 0.31 4.47
C ALA A 29 -4.22 0.28 5.17
N VAL A 30 -4.91 1.44 5.22
CA VAL A 30 -6.32 1.51 5.60
C VAL A 30 -7.16 1.49 4.33
N VAL A 31 -8.07 0.52 4.25
CA VAL A 31 -8.92 0.30 3.07
C VAL A 31 -10.40 0.40 3.43
N ARG A 32 -11.24 0.73 2.44
CA ARG A 32 -12.70 0.76 2.58
C ARG A 32 -13.27 -0.65 2.64
N GLY A 33 -14.24 -0.83 3.54
CA GLY A 33 -15.00 -2.08 3.70
C GLY A 33 -14.29 -3.12 4.55
N TRP A 34 -14.98 -4.20 4.84
CA TRP A 34 -14.42 -5.36 5.52
C TRP A 34 -13.88 -6.34 4.48
N ILE A 35 -12.58 -6.43 4.38
CA ILE A 35 -11.89 -7.37 3.49
C ILE A 35 -11.80 -8.75 4.16
N PRO A 36 -11.78 -9.87 3.42
CA PRO A 36 -11.46 -11.19 3.97
C PRO A 36 -10.14 -11.21 4.77
N GLU A 37 -9.97 -12.19 5.65
CA GLU A 37 -8.80 -12.25 6.56
C GLU A 37 -7.47 -12.28 5.83
N GLN A 38 -7.41 -12.99 4.70
CA GLN A 38 -6.22 -13.05 3.85
C GLN A 38 -6.61 -13.37 2.42
N GLY A 39 -5.73 -13.07 1.49
CA GLY A 39 -5.92 -13.41 0.09
C GLY A 39 -4.76 -13.01 -0.79
N SER A 40 -4.87 -13.43 -2.05
CA SER A 40 -3.93 -13.07 -3.11
C SER A 40 -4.69 -12.43 -4.27
N ILE A 41 -4.12 -11.35 -4.80
CA ILE A 41 -4.63 -10.64 -5.96
C ILE A 41 -3.67 -10.92 -7.12
N ASP A 42 -4.07 -11.81 -8.01
CA ASP A 42 -3.37 -12.09 -9.26
C ASP A 42 -4.12 -11.37 -10.39
N HIS A 43 -3.75 -10.13 -10.64
CA HIS A 43 -4.42 -9.30 -11.64
C HIS A 43 -3.38 -8.48 -12.42
N PRO A 44 -3.12 -8.86 -13.70
CA PRO A 44 -2.15 -8.16 -14.51
C PRO A 44 -2.49 -6.69 -14.70
N LEU A 45 -1.48 -5.84 -14.69
CA LEU A 45 -1.63 -4.40 -14.76
C LEU A 45 -1.01 -3.86 -16.05
N ARG A 46 -1.73 -2.96 -16.74
CA ARG A 46 -1.14 -2.20 -17.84
C ARG A 46 -0.14 -1.20 -17.31
N ASP A 47 0.98 -1.05 -17.98
CA ASP A 47 1.94 0.00 -17.68
C ASP A 47 1.25 1.36 -17.78
N GLU A 48 1.54 2.26 -16.86
CA GLU A 48 1.08 3.64 -16.92
C GLU A 48 2.22 4.48 -17.55
N PRO A 49 2.00 5.09 -18.73
CA PRO A 49 3.02 5.92 -19.33
C PRO A 49 3.38 7.08 -18.40
N GLU A 50 4.67 7.39 -18.30
CA GLU A 50 5.16 8.53 -17.53
C GLU A 50 4.63 9.85 -18.11
N ASP A 51 4.59 9.93 -19.44
CA ASP A 51 4.01 11.08 -20.16
C ASP A 51 2.50 10.85 -20.40
N ARG A 52 1.68 11.70 -19.80
CA ARG A 52 0.22 11.68 -20.00
C ARG A 52 -0.20 11.89 -21.47
N ARG A 53 0.65 12.45 -22.31
CA ARG A 53 0.41 12.63 -23.74
C ARG A 53 0.44 11.33 -24.53
N ARG A 54 1.11 10.28 -23.99
CA ARG A 54 1.20 8.94 -24.60
C ARG A 54 0.14 7.95 -24.12
N LYS A 55 -0.95 8.43 -23.52
CA LYS A 55 -2.05 7.57 -23.04
C LYS A 55 -2.79 6.81 -24.15
N SER A 56 -2.67 7.26 -25.39
CA SER A 56 -3.32 6.61 -26.55
C SER A 56 -2.61 5.34 -27.01
N ASP A 57 -1.34 5.15 -26.65
CA ASP A 57 -0.60 3.97 -27.09
C ASP A 57 -1.00 2.73 -26.25
N PRO A 58 -1.22 1.57 -26.87
CA PRO A 58 -1.54 0.34 -26.16
C PRO A 58 -0.35 -0.04 -25.26
N GLN A 59 -0.54 0.09 -23.95
CA GLN A 59 0.48 -0.28 -22.97
C GLN A 59 0.46 -1.79 -22.72
N PRO A 60 1.63 -2.45 -22.60
CA PRO A 60 1.71 -3.88 -22.35
C PRO A 60 1.06 -4.22 -21.00
N LEU A 61 0.38 -5.36 -21.00
CA LEU A 61 -0.14 -5.97 -19.78
C LEU A 61 1.00 -6.73 -19.11
N ARG A 62 1.27 -6.45 -17.85
CA ARG A 62 2.34 -7.06 -17.04
C ARG A 62 1.75 -7.85 -15.90
N GLU A 63 2.29 -9.01 -15.63
CA GLU A 63 1.96 -9.77 -14.43
C GLU A 63 2.12 -8.89 -13.19
N ALA A 64 1.13 -8.98 -12.33
CA ALA A 64 1.15 -8.26 -11.05
C ALA A 64 0.43 -9.10 -10.00
N ARG A 65 1.12 -9.38 -8.89
CA ARG A 65 0.62 -10.19 -7.80
C ARG A 65 0.88 -9.51 -6.46
N THR A 66 -0.13 -9.54 -5.57
CA THR A 66 -0.07 -8.98 -4.24
C THR A 66 -0.79 -9.89 -3.26
N CYS A 67 -0.12 -10.34 -2.22
CA CYS A 67 -0.75 -11.00 -1.08
C CYS A 67 -1.18 -9.94 -0.06
N TYR A 68 -2.27 -10.21 0.67
CA TYR A 68 -2.71 -9.36 1.78
C TYR A 68 -3.14 -10.18 2.98
N GLN A 69 -3.01 -9.57 4.15
CA GLN A 69 -3.51 -10.07 5.43
C GLN A 69 -4.24 -8.93 6.13
N ARG A 70 -5.48 -9.18 6.57
CA ARG A 70 -6.23 -8.26 7.40
C ARG A 70 -5.67 -8.26 8.82
N VAL A 71 -5.37 -7.08 9.34
CA VAL A 71 -4.88 -6.87 10.71
C VAL A 71 -6.06 -6.58 11.63
N ALA A 72 -6.94 -5.65 11.23
CA ALA A 72 -8.09 -5.22 12.04
C ALA A 72 -9.26 -4.79 11.14
N ILE A 73 -10.45 -4.72 11.73
CA ILE A 73 -11.66 -4.15 11.12
C ILE A 73 -12.30 -3.14 12.05
N THR A 74 -13.00 -2.17 11.47
CA THR A 74 -13.81 -1.23 12.23
C THR A 74 -15.09 -0.86 11.50
N GLU A 75 -16.11 -0.48 12.25
CA GLU A 75 -17.32 0.14 11.76
C GLU A 75 -17.59 1.41 12.55
N ILE A 76 -17.64 2.53 11.87
CA ILE A 76 -17.87 3.83 12.50
C ILE A 76 -19.29 4.33 12.22
N PRO A 77 -19.94 5.02 13.19
CA PRO A 77 -21.33 5.50 13.06
C PRO A 77 -21.38 6.78 12.20
N VAL A 78 -20.88 6.70 10.97
CA VAL A 78 -20.85 7.84 10.03
C VAL A 78 -21.47 7.43 8.71
N ALA A 79 -22.50 8.16 8.31
CA ALA A 79 -23.23 7.94 7.07
C ALA A 79 -22.43 8.47 5.86
N ILE A 80 -21.90 7.57 5.04
CA ILE A 80 -21.24 7.88 3.79
C ILE A 80 -21.85 7.02 2.68
N GLU A 81 -22.11 7.61 1.50
CA GLU A 81 -22.65 6.92 0.33
C GLU A 81 -23.99 6.19 0.57
N GLY A 82 -24.86 6.72 1.47
CA GLY A 82 -26.22 6.19 1.69
C GLY A 82 -26.34 5.07 2.73
N HIS A 83 -25.25 4.67 3.36
CA HIS A 83 -25.24 3.74 4.49
C HIS A 83 -25.20 4.50 5.81
N SER A 84 -25.87 4.00 6.86
CA SER A 84 -25.88 4.61 8.20
C SER A 84 -24.53 4.53 8.90
N THR A 85 -23.71 3.56 8.52
CA THR A 85 -22.36 3.33 9.07
C THR A 85 -21.34 3.19 7.94
N SER A 86 -20.07 3.30 8.27
CA SER A 86 -18.97 3.11 7.32
C SER A 86 -17.95 2.12 7.87
N ARG A 87 -17.50 1.20 7.02
CA ARG A 87 -16.64 0.07 7.36
C ARG A 87 -15.26 0.23 6.76
N TYR A 88 -14.25 -0.15 7.53
CA TYR A 88 -12.84 -0.09 7.11
C TYR A 88 -12.08 -1.30 7.63
N SER A 89 -10.97 -1.60 6.96
CA SER A 89 -10.01 -2.61 7.39
C SER A 89 -8.60 -2.03 7.38
N LEU A 90 -7.79 -2.45 8.34
CA LEU A 90 -6.34 -2.30 8.33
C LEU A 90 -5.74 -3.57 7.72
N VAL A 91 -4.87 -3.44 6.74
CA VAL A 91 -4.31 -4.57 6.01
C VAL A 91 -2.80 -4.46 5.86
N ARG A 92 -2.09 -5.58 5.99
CA ARG A 92 -0.72 -5.75 5.50
C ARG A 92 -0.76 -6.19 4.05
N LEU A 93 0.08 -5.57 3.24
CA LEU A 93 0.18 -5.83 1.81
C LEU A 93 1.62 -6.24 1.47
N HIS A 94 1.75 -7.38 0.78
CA HIS A 94 3.01 -7.95 0.34
C HIS A 94 3.00 -8.06 -1.19
N PRO A 95 3.52 -7.04 -1.93
CA PRO A 95 3.63 -7.12 -3.38
C PRO A 95 4.76 -8.06 -3.77
N GLU A 96 4.44 -9.13 -4.53
CA GLU A 96 5.41 -10.06 -5.10
C GLU A 96 6.04 -9.49 -6.39
N THR A 97 5.36 -8.55 -7.02
CA THR A 97 5.83 -7.80 -8.20
C THR A 97 5.85 -6.30 -7.89
N GLY A 98 6.49 -5.50 -8.74
CA GLY A 98 6.65 -4.06 -8.52
C GLY A 98 6.14 -3.22 -9.70
N ARG A 99 4.81 -3.12 -9.92
CA ARG A 99 4.24 -2.25 -10.96
C ARG A 99 3.84 -0.89 -10.41
N LYS A 100 3.82 0.11 -11.26
CA LYS A 100 3.42 1.47 -10.87
C LYS A 100 2.02 1.46 -10.26
N HIS A 101 1.90 2.00 -9.04
CA HIS A 101 0.67 2.04 -8.25
C HIS A 101 0.02 0.67 -8.01
N GLN A 102 0.79 -0.43 -8.04
CA GLN A 102 0.27 -1.79 -7.98
C GLN A 102 -0.70 -2.00 -6.81
N LEU A 103 -0.28 -1.72 -5.57
CA LEU A 103 -1.11 -1.92 -4.38
C LEU A 103 -2.42 -1.13 -4.45
N ARG A 104 -2.36 0.13 -4.90
CA ARG A 104 -3.53 1.01 -5.05
C ARG A 104 -4.52 0.47 -6.07
N ARG A 105 -4.03 -0.01 -7.21
CA ARG A 105 -4.83 -0.59 -8.31
C ARG A 105 -5.41 -1.94 -7.92
N HIS A 106 -4.64 -2.80 -7.26
CA HIS A 106 -5.09 -4.11 -6.78
C HIS A 106 -6.19 -3.97 -5.72
N MET A 107 -5.99 -3.11 -4.72
CA MET A 107 -7.01 -2.90 -3.69
C MET A 107 -8.30 -2.31 -4.26
N LYS A 108 -8.21 -1.41 -5.24
CA LYS A 108 -9.37 -0.92 -5.98
C LYS A 108 -10.05 -2.05 -6.78
N HIS A 109 -9.27 -2.92 -7.43
CA HIS A 109 -9.78 -4.02 -8.26
C HIS A 109 -10.67 -4.96 -7.46
N ILE A 110 -10.27 -5.31 -6.24
CA ILE A 110 -11.06 -6.18 -5.35
C ILE A 110 -12.14 -5.43 -4.55
N GLY A 111 -12.41 -4.15 -4.85
CA GLY A 111 -13.48 -3.37 -4.21
C GLY A 111 -13.13 -2.74 -2.86
N HIS A 112 -11.88 -2.82 -2.42
CA HIS A 112 -11.37 -2.28 -1.16
C HIS A 112 -10.33 -1.16 -1.39
N PRO A 113 -10.71 -0.02 -2.03
CA PRO A 113 -9.76 1.04 -2.34
C PRO A 113 -9.13 1.63 -1.07
N ILE A 114 -7.84 2.01 -1.18
CA ILE A 114 -7.08 2.62 -0.08
C ILE A 114 -7.64 4.02 0.19
N ILE A 115 -7.80 4.36 1.46
CA ILE A 115 -8.24 5.69 1.91
C ILE A 115 -7.18 6.74 1.55
N GLY A 116 -7.64 7.92 1.15
CA GLY A 116 -6.77 9.03 0.73
C GLY A 116 -6.21 8.89 -0.68
N ASP A 117 -6.56 7.83 -1.41
CA ASP A 117 -6.14 7.68 -2.81
C ASP A 117 -6.97 8.58 -3.74
N ALA A 118 -6.34 9.64 -4.28
CA ALA A 118 -7.00 10.60 -5.16
C ALA A 118 -7.37 10.01 -6.54
N ASN A 119 -6.60 9.02 -7.04
CA ASN A 119 -6.77 8.48 -8.39
C ASN A 119 -7.56 7.16 -8.41
N HIS A 120 -7.40 6.34 -7.39
CA HIS A 120 -7.98 4.99 -7.34
C HIS A 120 -8.97 4.82 -6.18
N GLY A 121 -9.14 5.83 -5.31
CA GLY A 121 -9.97 5.78 -4.13
C GLY A 121 -11.43 6.22 -4.34
N ARG A 122 -12.13 6.43 -3.23
CA ARG A 122 -13.51 6.93 -3.16
C ARG A 122 -13.54 8.33 -2.56
N GLY A 123 -13.88 9.33 -3.36
CA GLY A 123 -13.78 10.75 -2.99
C GLY A 123 -14.54 11.14 -1.72
N ARG A 124 -15.73 10.56 -1.46
CA ARG A 124 -16.52 10.88 -0.25
C ARG A 124 -15.84 10.38 1.03
N HIS A 125 -15.31 9.14 1.01
CA HIS A 125 -14.54 8.60 2.13
C HIS A 125 -13.26 9.40 2.34
N ASN A 126 -12.52 9.70 1.27
CA ASN A 126 -11.30 10.50 1.35
C ASN A 126 -11.56 11.88 1.96
N ARG A 127 -12.66 12.54 1.59
CA ARG A 127 -13.06 13.84 2.16
C ARG A 127 -13.34 13.73 3.66
N TYR A 128 -14.12 12.74 4.08
CA TYR A 128 -14.39 12.51 5.50
C TYR A 128 -13.11 12.35 6.32
N PHE A 129 -12.14 11.54 5.83
CA PHE A 129 -10.86 11.38 6.52
C PHE A 129 -10.03 12.67 6.55
N ALA A 130 -10.02 13.42 5.45
CA ALA A 130 -9.33 14.71 5.39
C ALA A 130 -9.93 15.72 6.38
N GLU A 131 -11.25 15.80 6.50
CA GLU A 131 -11.94 16.68 7.45
C GLU A 131 -11.72 16.25 8.91
N ARG A 132 -11.83 14.93 9.18
CA ARG A 132 -11.71 14.40 10.55
C ARG A 132 -10.29 14.47 11.11
N PHE A 133 -9.28 14.19 10.29
CA PHE A 133 -7.87 14.10 10.72
C PHE A 133 -7.01 15.28 10.24
N GLY A 134 -7.63 16.28 9.61
CA GLY A 134 -6.94 17.50 9.16
C GLY A 134 -5.98 17.28 7.99
N GLN A 135 -6.05 16.12 7.29
CA GLN A 135 -5.11 15.77 6.24
C GLN A 135 -5.67 14.73 5.26
N GLY A 136 -5.48 14.98 3.97
CA GLY A 136 -5.93 14.11 2.88
C GLY A 136 -4.83 13.21 2.32
N ARG A 137 -3.99 12.61 3.20
CA ARG A 137 -2.90 11.73 2.74
C ARG A 137 -3.38 10.36 2.26
N LEU A 138 -2.60 9.72 1.41
CA LEU A 138 -2.76 8.31 1.07
C LEU A 138 -2.43 7.44 2.30
N MET A 139 -3.39 6.64 2.75
CA MET A 139 -3.26 5.73 3.88
C MET A 139 -2.56 4.43 3.47
N LEU A 140 -1.33 4.58 2.99
CA LEU A 140 -0.40 3.51 2.61
C LEU A 140 0.99 3.87 3.11
N ALA A 141 1.57 3.01 3.95
CA ALA A 141 2.89 3.18 4.53
C ALA A 141 3.76 1.93 4.27
N ALA A 142 4.99 2.11 3.78
CA ALA A 142 5.98 1.04 3.73
C ALA A 142 6.59 0.88 5.13
N ILE A 143 6.35 -0.26 5.76
CA ILE A 143 6.77 -0.53 7.14
C ILE A 143 7.98 -1.45 7.24
N GLU A 144 8.23 -2.29 6.23
CA GLU A 144 9.37 -3.19 6.21
C GLU A 144 9.88 -3.39 4.78
N ILE A 145 11.19 -3.49 4.65
CA ILE A 145 11.87 -3.94 3.45
C ILE A 145 12.98 -4.92 3.82
N THR A 146 13.06 -6.03 3.11
CA THR A 146 14.10 -7.05 3.27
C THR A 146 14.82 -7.24 1.94
N PHE A 147 16.16 -7.19 1.97
CA PHE A 147 16.99 -7.35 0.76
C PHE A 147 18.38 -7.84 1.14
N PRO A 148 19.13 -8.51 0.21
CA PRO A 148 20.50 -8.90 0.45
C PRO A 148 21.42 -7.66 0.52
N HIS A 149 22.29 -7.62 1.53
CA HIS A 149 23.31 -6.55 1.64
C HIS A 149 24.21 -6.54 0.40
N PRO A 150 24.41 -5.40 -0.27
CA PRO A 150 25.07 -5.35 -1.58
C PRO A 150 26.56 -5.75 -1.58
N VAL A 151 27.21 -5.78 -0.40
CA VAL A 151 28.62 -6.18 -0.27
C VAL A 151 28.75 -7.52 0.43
N GLY A 152 28.07 -7.71 1.55
CA GLY A 152 28.19 -8.93 2.38
C GLY A 152 27.27 -10.06 1.94
N GLY A 153 26.15 -9.77 1.27
CA GLY A 153 25.16 -10.75 0.84
C GLY A 153 24.20 -11.24 1.93
N GLU A 154 24.42 -10.90 3.20
CA GLU A 154 23.51 -11.20 4.30
C GLU A 154 22.18 -10.47 4.13
N MET A 155 21.08 -11.11 4.54
CA MET A 155 19.75 -10.51 4.46
C MET A 155 19.59 -9.38 5.50
N LEU A 156 19.33 -8.18 5.01
CA LEU A 156 18.98 -7.01 5.84
C LEU A 156 17.48 -6.88 5.94
N VAL A 157 16.98 -6.72 7.16
CA VAL A 157 15.59 -6.40 7.45
C VAL A 157 15.56 -4.99 8.05
N LEU A 158 14.97 -4.05 7.32
CA LEU A 158 14.80 -2.67 7.77
C LEU A 158 13.33 -2.42 8.06
N LYS A 159 13.02 -1.93 9.25
CA LYS A 159 11.67 -1.55 9.68
C LYS A 159 11.56 -0.05 9.88
N ALA A 160 10.37 0.48 9.67
CA ALA A 160 10.06 1.88 9.95
C ALA A 160 8.61 1.99 10.40
N ASP A 161 8.39 2.64 11.51
CA ASP A 161 7.05 2.93 11.98
C ASP A 161 6.33 3.88 11.02
N PRO A 162 5.01 3.74 10.87
CA PRO A 162 4.22 4.73 10.16
C PRO A 162 4.35 6.10 10.84
N GLU A 163 4.32 7.17 10.05
CA GLU A 163 4.35 8.53 10.61
C GLU A 163 3.09 8.84 11.44
N ARG A 164 3.21 9.84 12.33
CA ARG A 164 2.14 10.27 13.22
C ARG A 164 0.80 10.45 12.50
N SER A 165 0.83 11.08 11.34
CA SER A 165 -0.37 11.30 10.52
C SER A 165 -1.08 10.02 10.06
N PHE A 166 -0.37 8.91 9.92
CA PHE A 166 -0.95 7.59 9.68
C PHE A 166 -1.51 7.02 10.98
N ASN A 167 -0.74 7.09 12.07
CA ASN A 167 -1.11 6.58 13.39
C ASN A 167 -2.36 7.28 13.95
N ASP A 168 -2.54 8.59 13.70
CA ASP A 168 -3.75 9.33 14.08
C ASP A 168 -5.01 8.70 13.47
N VAL A 169 -4.93 8.18 12.25
CA VAL A 169 -6.06 7.48 11.61
C VAL A 169 -6.28 6.10 12.20
N LEU A 170 -5.25 5.40 12.68
CA LEU A 170 -5.40 4.07 13.29
C LEU A 170 -6.25 4.09 14.57
N THR A 171 -6.45 5.26 15.18
CA THR A 171 -7.36 5.43 16.33
C THR A 171 -8.83 5.10 16.06
N ILE A 172 -9.22 4.87 14.80
CA ILE A 172 -10.57 4.37 14.47
C ILE A 172 -10.73 2.88 14.75
N PHE A 173 -9.63 2.14 14.91
CA PHE A 173 -9.62 0.73 15.28
C PHE A 173 -9.59 0.61 16.81
N SER A 174 -10.15 -0.48 17.35
CA SER A 174 -10.27 -0.67 18.80
C SER A 174 -9.01 -1.26 19.44
N GLU A 175 -8.16 -1.86 18.63
CA GLU A 175 -6.95 -2.52 19.06
C GLU A 175 -5.85 -1.49 19.41
N PRO A 176 -4.96 -1.80 20.37
CA PRO A 176 -3.82 -0.96 20.68
C PRO A 176 -2.92 -0.74 19.46
N LEU A 177 -2.37 0.47 19.32
CA LEU A 177 -1.52 0.84 18.18
C LEU A 177 -0.33 -0.12 18.00
N GLU A 178 0.27 -0.56 19.10
CA GLU A 178 1.41 -1.48 19.11
C GLU A 178 1.06 -2.83 18.48
N GLU A 179 -0.16 -3.33 18.69
CA GLU A 179 -0.64 -4.58 18.09
C GLU A 179 -0.96 -4.42 16.59
N LEU A 180 -1.40 -3.23 16.19
CA LEU A 180 -1.74 -2.94 14.80
C LEU A 180 -0.52 -2.81 13.89
N ILE A 181 0.63 -2.40 14.42
CA ILE A 181 1.85 -2.11 13.65
C ILE A 181 2.98 -3.12 13.86
N SER A 182 2.87 -4.04 14.83
CA SER A 182 3.86 -5.09 15.17
C SER A 182 4.03 -6.20 14.06
#